data_0364c90fb3b8b59d2dd9ad8cf5615e3b
#
_entry.id   0364c90fb3b8b59d2dd9ad8cf5615e3b
#
_cell.length_a   1.000
_cell.length_b   1.000
_cell.length_c   1.000
_cell.angle_alpha   90.00
_cell.angle_beta   90.00
_cell.angle_gamma   90.00
#
_symmetry.space_group_name_H-M   'P 1'
#
loop_
_entity.id
_entity.type
_entity.pdbx_description
1 polymer ?
#
loop_
_entity_poly.entity_id
_entity_poly.type
_entity_poly.pdbx_seq_one_letter_code
_entity_poly.pdbx_strand_id
1 'polypeptide(L)'
;MKKVLVIGSTVVDIIIRLNVLPTTGVDINLRWQKMSLGGCAFNVSQAIAYFDVPYVLFSPIGTGIYADYVSKELAKINVPRAELNPDEPNGCCYCLVEDDGERSFICEHGAEYRYKKEWFDELNPDDFDCAYICGLEMEEETGDVVIDFLRKTGIPVYFAPGPRINEIDRHKMNRIFALNPILHVNKTEALSFTGTNT
;
A
#
# COMPACT_ATOMS: atom_id res chain seq x y z
N MET A 1 -16.70 1.50 19.72
CA MET A 1 -16.56 0.91 18.38
C MET A 1 -15.09 0.58 18.23
N LYS A 2 -14.74 -0.63 17.86
CA LYS A 2 -13.37 -1.01 17.56
C LYS A 2 -12.91 -0.33 16.26
N LYS A 3 -11.64 -0.42 15.96
CA LYS A 3 -11.01 0.27 14.82
C LYS A 3 -10.78 -0.69 13.65
N VAL A 4 -10.60 -0.15 12.46
CA VAL A 4 -10.02 -0.89 11.33
C VAL A 4 -8.51 -0.75 11.37
N LEU A 5 -7.77 -1.87 11.35
CA LEU A 5 -6.32 -1.88 11.21
C LEU A 5 -5.98 -1.91 9.71
N VAL A 6 -5.45 -0.81 9.18
CA VAL A 6 -5.02 -0.73 7.77
C VAL A 6 -3.52 -0.90 7.71
N ILE A 7 -3.05 -2.02 7.16
CA ILE A 7 -1.63 -2.35 7.05
C ILE A 7 -1.20 -2.21 5.60
N GLY A 8 -0.23 -1.36 5.34
CA GLY A 8 0.32 -1.16 4.02
C GLY A 8 1.04 0.19 3.87
N SER A 9 1.47 0.47 2.66
CA SER A 9 2.33 1.60 2.35
C SER A 9 1.60 2.94 2.30
N THR A 10 2.33 3.97 2.72
CA THR A 10 2.09 5.37 2.38
C THR A 10 3.24 5.84 1.51
N VAL A 11 2.96 6.18 0.27
CA VAL A 11 3.94 6.46 -0.78
C VAL A 11 3.85 7.91 -1.23
N VAL A 12 4.95 8.48 -1.67
CA VAL A 12 4.92 9.74 -2.43
C VAL A 12 4.63 9.43 -3.89
N ASP A 13 3.46 9.85 -4.37
CA ASP A 13 3.14 9.83 -5.79
C ASP A 13 3.67 11.11 -6.45
N ILE A 14 4.61 10.98 -7.39
CA ILE A 14 5.10 12.05 -8.26
C ILE A 14 4.31 11.97 -9.56
N ILE A 15 3.23 12.74 -9.63
CA ILE A 15 2.34 12.76 -10.80
C ILE A 15 2.96 13.65 -11.85
N ILE A 16 3.26 13.08 -13.01
CA ILE A 16 3.92 13.72 -14.14
C ILE A 16 2.97 13.74 -15.34
N ARG A 17 2.54 14.91 -15.77
CA ARG A 17 1.74 15.10 -16.98
C ARG A 17 2.63 15.29 -18.17
N LEU A 18 2.44 14.48 -19.20
CA LEU A 18 3.16 14.52 -20.47
C LEU A 18 2.22 14.27 -21.65
N ASN A 19 2.68 14.53 -22.86
CA ASN A 19 1.85 14.31 -24.05
C ASN A 19 1.75 12.81 -24.37
N VAL A 20 2.89 12.14 -24.34
CA VAL A 20 3.08 10.73 -24.69
C VAL A 20 4.32 10.21 -23.99
N LEU A 21 4.36 8.92 -23.67
CA LEU A 21 5.55 8.30 -23.11
C LEU A 21 6.72 8.40 -24.09
N PRO A 22 7.94 8.76 -23.62
CA PRO A 22 9.10 8.79 -24.48
C PRO A 22 9.53 7.35 -24.88
N THR A 23 9.95 7.20 -26.13
CA THR A 23 10.65 6.00 -26.54
C THR A 23 12.16 6.12 -26.23
N THR A 24 12.87 4.98 -26.25
CA THR A 24 14.32 4.97 -25.96
C THR A 24 15.08 5.98 -26.82
N GLY A 25 15.89 6.81 -26.16
CA GLY A 25 16.73 7.83 -26.83
C GLY A 25 16.04 9.16 -27.16
N VAL A 26 14.75 9.30 -26.83
CA VAL A 26 13.99 10.53 -27.04
C VAL A 26 13.99 11.39 -25.78
N ASP A 27 14.22 12.69 -25.93
CA ASP A 27 14.07 13.73 -24.88
C ASP A 27 12.72 14.43 -25.06
N ILE A 28 11.95 14.53 -23.98
CA ILE A 28 10.66 15.23 -23.97
C ILE A 28 10.54 16.17 -22.79
N ASN A 29 9.76 17.21 -22.94
CA ASN A 29 9.39 18.10 -21.83
C ASN A 29 8.06 17.65 -21.22
N LEU A 30 8.01 17.55 -19.88
CA LEU A 30 6.76 17.36 -19.17
C LEU A 30 5.92 18.66 -19.19
N ARG A 31 4.61 18.56 -19.07
CA ARG A 31 3.74 19.73 -18.95
C ARG A 31 3.75 20.30 -17.54
N TRP A 32 3.62 19.45 -16.55
CA TRP A 32 3.70 19.78 -15.12
C TRP A 32 3.91 18.52 -14.30
N GLN A 33 4.39 18.70 -13.08
CA GLN A 33 4.44 17.65 -12.09
C GLN A 33 3.97 18.15 -10.73
N LYS A 34 3.51 17.22 -9.89
CA LYS A 34 3.18 17.47 -8.49
C LYS A 34 3.46 16.24 -7.64
N MET A 35 3.74 16.48 -6.37
CA MET A 35 3.80 15.43 -5.36
C MET A 35 2.48 15.37 -4.59
N SER A 36 2.05 14.18 -4.22
CA SER A 36 0.93 13.95 -3.31
C SER A 36 1.17 12.68 -2.50
N LEU A 37 0.47 12.54 -1.38
CA LEU A 37 0.40 11.25 -0.72
C LEU A 37 -0.43 10.29 -1.56
N GLY A 38 0.03 9.05 -1.61
CA GLY A 38 -0.61 7.90 -2.21
C GLY A 38 -0.25 6.62 -1.47
N GLY A 39 -0.31 5.50 -2.18
CA GLY A 39 -0.16 4.17 -1.61
C GLY A 39 -1.50 3.53 -1.26
N CYS A 40 -1.56 2.22 -1.40
CA CYS A 40 -2.82 1.49 -1.26
C CYS A 40 -3.45 1.65 0.12
N ALA A 41 -2.66 1.50 1.17
CA ALA A 41 -3.16 1.60 2.54
C ALA A 41 -3.53 3.03 2.92
N PHE A 42 -2.74 4.01 2.52
CA PHE A 42 -3.09 5.41 2.73
C PHE A 42 -4.43 5.75 2.09
N ASN A 43 -4.63 5.39 0.82
CA ASN A 43 -5.88 5.67 0.11
C ASN A 43 -7.09 5.02 0.78
N VAL A 44 -6.96 3.77 1.25
CA VAL A 44 -8.02 3.09 2.01
C VAL A 44 -8.28 3.79 3.34
N SER A 45 -7.24 4.19 4.06
CA SER A 45 -7.39 4.90 5.34
C SER A 45 -8.16 6.22 5.18
N GLN A 46 -7.91 6.94 4.08
CA GLN A 46 -8.64 8.18 3.78
C GLN A 46 -10.11 7.91 3.40
N ALA A 47 -10.37 6.82 2.67
CA ALA A 47 -11.75 6.41 2.39
C ALA A 47 -12.50 6.03 3.67
N ILE A 48 -11.87 5.30 4.59
CA ILE A 48 -12.43 4.95 5.92
C ILE A 48 -12.69 6.21 6.74
N ALA A 49 -11.73 7.15 6.76
CA ALA A 49 -11.86 8.43 7.45
C ALA A 49 -13.04 9.27 6.94
N TYR A 50 -13.28 9.26 5.63
CA TYR A 50 -14.40 9.97 5.01
C TYR A 50 -15.78 9.51 5.54
N PHE A 51 -15.89 8.26 5.97
CA PHE A 51 -17.10 7.69 6.57
C PHE A 51 -17.09 7.72 8.10
N ASP A 52 -16.21 8.50 8.72
CA ASP A 52 -16.07 8.63 10.19
C ASP A 52 -15.87 7.28 10.92
N VAL A 53 -15.29 6.28 10.22
CA VAL A 53 -14.95 5.00 10.84
C VAL A 53 -13.57 5.11 11.49
N PRO A 54 -13.42 4.75 12.77
CA PRO A 54 -12.13 4.80 13.43
C PRO A 54 -11.15 3.76 12.84
N TYR A 55 -9.91 4.18 12.62
CA TYR A 55 -8.88 3.33 12.04
C TYR A 55 -7.51 3.57 12.68
N VAL A 56 -6.59 2.67 12.40
CA VAL A 56 -5.15 2.82 12.59
C VAL A 56 -4.48 2.54 11.25
N LEU A 57 -3.74 3.50 10.71
CA LEU A 57 -2.87 3.28 9.56
C LEU A 57 -1.52 2.79 10.06
N PHE A 58 -1.22 1.51 9.83
CA PHE A 58 0.04 0.88 10.17
C PHE A 58 0.92 0.85 8.93
N SER A 59 1.68 1.94 8.76
CA SER A 59 2.49 2.20 7.57
C SER A 59 3.89 2.63 8.00
N PRO A 60 4.95 1.93 7.58
CA PRO A 60 6.31 2.33 7.88
C PRO A 60 6.70 3.64 7.19
N ILE A 61 7.53 4.43 7.88
CA ILE A 61 8.14 5.65 7.35
C ILE A 61 9.64 5.57 7.63
N GLY A 62 10.44 5.64 6.59
CA GLY A 62 11.89 5.58 6.67
C GLY A 62 12.57 6.95 6.75
N THR A 63 13.58 7.14 5.93
CA THR A 63 14.41 8.34 5.86
C THR A 63 14.38 8.98 4.47
N GLY A 64 14.99 10.15 4.33
CA GLY A 64 15.17 10.87 3.07
C GLY A 64 13.99 11.77 2.71
N ILE A 65 14.11 12.40 1.54
CA ILE A 65 13.19 13.47 1.10
C ILE A 65 11.72 13.02 0.99
N TYR A 66 11.50 11.76 0.63
CA TYR A 66 10.15 11.22 0.51
C TYR A 66 9.55 10.92 1.89
N ALA A 67 10.35 10.39 2.83
CA ALA A 67 9.92 10.19 4.22
C ALA A 67 9.57 11.52 4.91
N ASP A 68 10.38 12.56 4.69
CA ASP A 68 10.13 13.92 5.21
C ASP A 68 8.81 14.48 4.67
N TYR A 69 8.55 14.27 3.37
CA TYR A 69 7.30 14.69 2.76
C TYR A 69 6.11 13.93 3.34
N VAL A 70 6.20 12.59 3.43
CA VAL A 70 5.15 11.75 4.04
C VAL A 70 4.85 12.19 5.46
N SER A 71 5.87 12.31 6.31
CA SER A 71 5.72 12.72 7.72
C SER A 71 5.04 14.08 7.86
N LYS A 72 5.44 15.04 7.03
CA LYS A 72 4.86 16.39 7.00
C LYS A 72 3.38 16.39 6.60
N GLU A 73 3.04 15.63 5.56
CA GLU A 73 1.66 15.59 5.07
C GLU A 73 0.74 14.80 6.02
N LEU A 74 1.20 13.68 6.58
CA LEU A 74 0.45 12.91 7.58
C LEU A 74 0.18 13.71 8.85
N ALA A 75 1.14 14.54 9.30
CA ALA A 75 0.95 15.42 10.45
C ALA A 75 -0.21 16.42 10.26
N LYS A 76 -0.50 16.86 9.04
CA LYS A 76 -1.61 17.78 8.75
C LYS A 76 -2.98 17.15 8.94
N ILE A 77 -3.09 15.84 8.80
CA ILE A 77 -4.34 15.07 8.84
C ILE A 77 -4.46 14.19 10.09
N ASN A 78 -3.54 14.37 11.07
CA ASN A 78 -3.56 13.67 12.35
C ASN A 78 -3.73 12.14 12.23
N VAL A 79 -2.93 11.51 11.38
CA VAL A 79 -2.94 10.05 11.24
C VAL A 79 -2.62 9.39 12.59
N PRO A 80 -3.42 8.41 13.04
CA PRO A 80 -3.33 7.87 14.40
C PRO A 80 -2.00 7.21 14.75
N ARG A 81 -1.29 6.67 13.77
CA ARG A 81 -0.01 5.97 13.98
C ARG A 81 0.86 6.02 12.73
N ALA A 82 2.16 6.09 12.93
CA ALA A 82 3.18 5.88 11.91
C ALA A 82 4.35 5.13 12.55
N GLU A 83 4.83 4.11 11.86
CA GLU A 83 6.01 3.34 12.28
C GLU A 83 7.26 3.98 11.69
N LEU A 84 8.31 4.15 12.49
CA LEU A 84 9.57 4.74 12.03
C LEU A 84 10.60 3.67 11.75
N ASN A 85 11.14 3.66 10.54
CA ASN A 85 12.28 2.83 10.14
C ASN A 85 13.48 3.72 9.81
N PRO A 86 14.42 3.93 10.74
CA PRO A 86 15.58 4.81 10.52
C PRO A 86 16.63 4.21 9.60
N ASP A 87 16.51 2.94 9.26
CA ASP A 87 17.57 2.18 8.58
C ASP A 87 17.50 2.28 7.05
N GLU A 88 16.34 2.68 6.51
CA GLU A 88 16.10 2.68 5.06
C GLU A 88 15.41 3.97 4.60
N PRO A 89 15.66 4.42 3.36
CA PRO A 89 14.90 5.51 2.76
C PRO A 89 13.49 5.05 2.33
N ASN A 90 12.54 5.99 2.26
CA ASN A 90 11.30 5.78 1.53
C ASN A 90 11.55 5.77 0.03
N GLY A 91 10.82 4.92 -0.67
CA GLY A 91 10.68 4.97 -2.12
C GLY A 91 9.64 6.00 -2.59
N CYS A 92 9.31 5.94 -3.86
CA CYS A 92 8.27 6.77 -4.47
C CYS A 92 7.62 6.06 -5.67
N CYS A 93 6.51 6.62 -6.12
CA CYS A 93 5.85 6.18 -7.35
C CYS A 93 5.79 7.35 -8.36
N TYR A 94 6.44 7.18 -9.52
CA TYR A 94 6.27 8.08 -10.66
C TYR A 94 5.02 7.65 -11.42
N CYS A 95 3.98 8.48 -11.38
CA CYS A 95 2.73 8.29 -12.10
C CYS A 95 2.76 9.13 -13.37
N LEU A 96 3.07 8.50 -14.49
CA LEU A 96 3.13 9.13 -15.81
C LEU A 96 1.72 9.15 -16.40
N VAL A 97 1.18 10.33 -16.67
CA VAL A 97 -0.19 10.52 -17.16
C VAL A 97 -0.16 11.14 -18.55
N GLU A 98 -0.61 10.41 -19.55
CA GLU A 98 -0.67 10.83 -20.95
C GLU A 98 -1.93 11.69 -21.24
N ASP A 99 -1.96 12.34 -22.41
CA ASP A 99 -3.04 13.26 -22.78
C ASP A 99 -4.42 12.59 -22.87
N ASP A 100 -4.47 11.33 -23.25
CA ASP A 100 -5.69 10.51 -23.30
C ASP A 100 -6.16 10.04 -21.91
N GLY A 101 -5.34 10.26 -20.88
CA GLY A 101 -5.63 9.87 -19.49
C GLY A 101 -5.07 8.52 -19.09
N GLU A 102 -4.43 7.80 -20.00
CA GLU A 102 -3.71 6.55 -19.66
C GLU A 102 -2.58 6.83 -18.68
N ARG A 103 -2.28 5.82 -17.85
CA ARG A 103 -1.30 5.93 -16.77
C ARG A 103 -0.31 4.78 -16.80
N SER A 104 0.96 5.15 -16.67
CA SER A 104 2.05 4.20 -16.43
C SER A 104 2.73 4.52 -15.11
N PHE A 105 3.16 3.48 -14.40
CA PHE A 105 3.77 3.63 -13.08
C PHE A 105 5.19 3.07 -13.09
N ILE A 106 6.10 3.82 -12.46
CA ILE A 106 7.46 3.39 -12.17
C ILE A 106 7.66 3.57 -10.67
N CYS A 107 7.80 2.47 -9.94
CA CYS A 107 7.83 2.49 -8.49
C CYS A 107 9.20 2.03 -7.97
N GLU A 108 9.67 2.71 -6.94
CA GLU A 108 10.75 2.27 -6.07
C GLU A 108 10.15 1.93 -4.71
N HIS A 109 10.34 0.68 -4.26
CA HIS A 109 9.88 0.23 -2.96
C HIS A 109 10.98 0.47 -1.92
N GLY A 110 10.67 1.27 -0.91
CA GLY A 110 11.56 1.57 0.20
C GLY A 110 11.04 1.05 1.54
N ALA A 111 11.38 1.79 2.59
CA ALA A 111 11.02 1.46 3.97
C ALA A 111 9.51 1.26 4.17
N GLU A 112 8.66 1.95 3.40
CA GLU A 112 7.21 1.91 3.50
C GLU A 112 6.59 0.55 3.18
N TYR A 113 7.37 -0.34 2.55
CA TYR A 113 6.95 -1.72 2.23
C TYR A 113 7.54 -2.77 3.17
N ARG A 114 8.40 -2.38 4.13
CA ARG A 114 9.17 -3.31 4.98
C ARG A 114 8.75 -3.24 6.43
N TYR A 115 8.38 -4.41 6.97
CA TYR A 115 7.83 -4.55 8.31
C TYR A 115 8.81 -5.25 9.25
N LYS A 116 8.88 -4.76 10.50
CA LYS A 116 9.61 -5.39 11.60
C LYS A 116 8.62 -6.06 12.53
N LYS A 117 8.93 -7.28 12.96
CA LYS A 117 8.04 -8.10 13.80
C LYS A 117 7.69 -7.41 15.12
N GLU A 118 8.68 -6.77 15.74
CA GLU A 118 8.55 -6.08 17.02
C GLU A 118 7.53 -4.94 17.01
N TRP A 119 7.26 -4.33 15.86
CA TRP A 119 6.25 -3.27 15.76
C TRP A 119 4.83 -3.79 16.00
N PHE A 120 4.58 -5.06 15.69
CA PHE A 120 3.27 -5.69 15.89
C PHE A 120 3.02 -6.07 17.35
N ASP A 121 4.06 -6.20 18.19
CA ASP A 121 3.93 -6.55 19.61
C ASP A 121 3.26 -5.42 20.42
N GLU A 122 3.26 -4.19 19.89
CA GLU A 122 2.58 -3.05 20.49
C GLU A 122 1.08 -2.94 20.14
N LEU A 123 0.61 -3.73 19.18
CA LEU A 123 -0.80 -3.73 18.78
C LEU A 123 -1.60 -4.67 19.68
N ASN A 124 -2.66 -4.15 20.30
CA ASN A 124 -3.63 -4.99 20.99
C ASN A 124 -4.70 -5.47 19.97
N PRO A 125 -4.78 -6.77 19.66
CA PRO A 125 -5.74 -7.31 18.69
C PRO A 125 -7.19 -7.00 19.03
N ASP A 126 -7.51 -6.88 20.32
CA ASP A 126 -8.86 -6.61 20.80
C ASP A 126 -9.37 -5.21 20.46
N ASP A 127 -8.49 -4.31 20.01
CA ASP A 127 -8.84 -2.96 19.59
C ASP A 127 -9.41 -2.92 18.16
N PHE A 128 -9.35 -4.04 17.41
CA PHE A 128 -9.69 -4.08 16.00
C PHE A 128 -10.87 -5.01 15.70
N ASP A 129 -11.80 -4.53 14.85
CA ASP A 129 -12.87 -5.34 14.29
C ASP A 129 -12.40 -6.13 13.07
N CYS A 130 -11.48 -5.57 12.30
CA CYS A 130 -10.86 -6.21 11.13
C CYS A 130 -9.53 -5.55 10.78
N ALA A 131 -8.75 -6.25 9.94
CA ALA A 131 -7.56 -5.73 9.29
C ALA A 131 -7.77 -5.65 7.77
N TYR A 132 -7.26 -4.59 7.15
CA TYR A 132 -7.19 -4.44 5.70
C TYR A 132 -5.73 -4.51 5.29
N ILE A 133 -5.39 -5.41 4.35
CA ILE A 133 -4.04 -5.58 3.82
C ILE A 133 -4.03 -5.45 2.30
N CYS A 134 -2.93 -4.92 1.78
CA CYS A 134 -2.70 -4.72 0.36
C CYS A 134 -1.72 -5.75 -0.20
N GLY A 135 -1.72 -5.93 -1.53
CA GLY A 135 -0.92 -6.97 -2.17
C GLY A 135 0.55 -6.64 -2.33
N LEU A 136 0.87 -5.36 -2.58
CA LEU A 136 2.26 -4.95 -2.85
C LEU A 136 3.20 -5.28 -1.68
N GLU A 137 2.74 -5.09 -0.45
CA GLU A 137 3.49 -5.43 0.75
C GLU A 137 3.70 -6.94 0.89
N MET A 138 2.80 -7.72 0.30
CA MET A 138 2.90 -9.20 0.33
C MET A 138 3.92 -9.75 -0.67
N GLU A 139 4.33 -8.98 -1.67
CA GLU A 139 5.43 -9.34 -2.57
C GLU A 139 6.79 -9.29 -1.84
N GLU A 140 6.95 -8.39 -0.88
CA GLU A 140 8.18 -8.21 -0.11
C GLU A 140 8.43 -9.36 0.88
N GLU A 141 9.70 -9.63 1.20
CA GLU A 141 10.05 -10.68 2.18
C GLU A 141 9.35 -10.46 3.52
N THR A 142 9.30 -9.23 3.98
CA THR A 142 8.70 -8.86 5.27
C THR A 142 7.19 -8.97 5.31
N GLY A 143 6.52 -9.21 4.17
CA GLY A 143 5.09 -9.54 4.13
C GLY A 143 4.71 -10.75 4.98
N ASP A 144 5.66 -11.69 5.18
CA ASP A 144 5.46 -12.83 6.06
C ASP A 144 5.21 -12.43 7.52
N VAL A 145 5.80 -11.34 7.98
CA VAL A 145 5.59 -10.80 9.34
C VAL A 145 4.13 -10.39 9.54
N VAL A 146 3.54 -9.74 8.53
CA VAL A 146 2.13 -9.33 8.53
C VAL A 146 1.22 -10.55 8.60
N ILE A 147 1.48 -11.55 7.75
CA ILE A 147 0.68 -12.80 7.69
C ILE A 147 0.75 -13.55 9.03
N ASP A 148 1.94 -13.64 9.65
CA ASP A 148 2.12 -14.30 10.93
C ASP A 148 1.37 -13.59 12.07
N PHE A 149 1.40 -12.26 12.10
CA PHE A 149 0.62 -11.46 13.04
C PHE A 149 -0.88 -11.73 12.89
N LEU A 150 -1.43 -11.64 11.68
CA LEU A 150 -2.85 -11.87 11.43
C LEU A 150 -3.28 -13.28 11.77
N ARG A 151 -2.45 -14.28 11.46
CA ARG A 151 -2.70 -15.69 11.83
C ARG A 151 -2.73 -15.89 13.34
N LYS A 152 -1.78 -15.27 14.07
CA LYS A 152 -1.68 -15.38 15.54
C LYS A 152 -2.87 -14.74 16.24
N THR A 153 -3.35 -13.61 15.72
CA THR A 153 -4.39 -12.81 16.38
C THR A 153 -5.80 -13.20 15.97
N GLY A 154 -5.99 -13.80 14.80
CA GLY A 154 -7.29 -14.19 14.28
C GLY A 154 -8.20 -13.02 13.92
N ILE A 155 -7.67 -11.79 13.78
CA ILE A 155 -8.42 -10.62 13.32
C ILE A 155 -8.97 -10.91 11.91
N PRO A 156 -10.28 -10.68 11.64
CA PRO A 156 -10.85 -10.83 10.31
C PRO A 156 -10.11 -9.98 9.28
N VAL A 157 -9.83 -10.55 8.09
CA VAL A 157 -8.97 -9.91 7.08
C VAL A 157 -9.78 -9.53 5.85
N TYR A 158 -9.59 -8.29 5.39
CA TYR A 158 -9.89 -7.84 4.04
C TYR A 158 -8.59 -7.77 3.26
N PHE A 159 -8.54 -8.43 2.11
CA PHE A 159 -7.34 -8.50 1.28
C PHE A 159 -7.58 -7.92 -0.11
N ALA A 160 -6.83 -6.89 -0.45
CA ALA A 160 -6.81 -6.28 -1.78
C ALA A 160 -5.46 -6.55 -2.47
N PRO A 161 -5.34 -7.64 -3.22
CA PRO A 161 -4.08 -8.03 -3.86
C PRO A 161 -3.60 -7.01 -4.90
N GLY A 162 -4.52 -6.28 -5.53
CA GLY A 162 -4.21 -5.31 -6.58
C GLY A 162 -3.79 -5.94 -7.91
N PRO A 163 -3.30 -5.11 -8.85
CA PRO A 163 -3.04 -5.55 -10.23
C PRO A 163 -1.89 -6.56 -10.35
N ARG A 164 -1.05 -6.67 -9.33
CA ARG A 164 0.09 -7.59 -9.30
C ARG A 164 -0.19 -8.87 -8.52
N ILE A 165 -1.47 -9.27 -8.41
CA ILE A 165 -1.89 -10.47 -7.67
C ILE A 165 -1.12 -11.74 -8.05
N ASN A 166 -0.70 -11.86 -9.31
CA ASN A 166 0.03 -13.03 -9.82
C ASN A 166 1.55 -12.98 -9.52
N GLU A 167 2.06 -11.84 -9.04
CA GLU A 167 3.46 -11.68 -8.64
C GLU A 167 3.70 -12.07 -7.18
N ILE A 168 2.62 -12.18 -6.40
CA ILE A 168 2.72 -12.63 -5.01
C ILE A 168 3.08 -14.11 -4.98
N ASP A 169 4.14 -14.45 -4.26
CA ASP A 169 4.59 -15.84 -4.11
C ASP A 169 3.44 -16.77 -3.71
N ARG A 170 3.35 -17.92 -4.39
CA ARG A 170 2.26 -18.88 -4.21
C ARG A 170 2.15 -19.40 -2.77
N HIS A 171 3.26 -19.57 -2.08
CA HIS A 171 3.26 -20.02 -0.69
C HIS A 171 2.67 -18.94 0.22
N LYS A 172 3.05 -17.68 0.02
CA LYS A 172 2.45 -16.54 0.73
C LYS A 172 0.95 -16.41 0.45
N MET A 173 0.56 -16.53 -0.83
CA MET A 173 -0.85 -16.50 -1.22
C MET A 173 -1.67 -17.57 -0.50
N ASN A 174 -1.17 -18.81 -0.45
CA ASN A 174 -1.83 -19.90 0.27
C ASN A 174 -1.97 -19.60 1.78
N ARG A 175 -0.95 -18.98 2.39
CA ARG A 175 -1.00 -18.56 3.79
C ARG A 175 -2.02 -17.46 4.03
N ILE A 176 -2.15 -16.50 3.11
CA ILE A 176 -3.18 -15.45 3.17
C ILE A 176 -4.57 -16.07 3.05
N PHE A 177 -4.80 -16.97 2.09
CA PHE A 177 -6.09 -17.65 1.93
C PHE A 177 -6.47 -18.52 3.14
N ALA A 178 -5.48 -19.08 3.84
CA ALA A 178 -5.73 -19.81 5.09
C ALA A 178 -6.30 -18.92 6.22
N LEU A 179 -6.22 -17.60 6.10
CA LEU A 179 -6.88 -16.64 6.99
C LEU A 179 -8.36 -16.44 6.66
N ASN A 180 -8.88 -17.08 5.59
CA ASN A 180 -10.24 -16.89 5.06
C ASN A 180 -10.61 -15.42 4.80
N PRO A 181 -9.80 -14.67 4.04
CA PRO A 181 -10.02 -13.24 3.86
C PRO A 181 -11.24 -12.95 3.00
N ILE A 182 -11.84 -11.78 3.24
CA ILE A 182 -12.76 -11.16 2.28
C ILE A 182 -11.89 -10.51 1.20
N LEU A 183 -12.07 -10.96 -0.07
CA LEU A 183 -11.31 -10.41 -1.19
C LEU A 183 -11.93 -9.11 -1.68
N HIS A 184 -11.10 -8.09 -1.84
CA HIS A 184 -11.43 -6.84 -2.50
C HIS A 184 -10.66 -6.77 -3.82
N VAL A 185 -11.31 -7.16 -4.90
CA VAL A 185 -10.73 -7.26 -6.25
C VAL A 185 -11.66 -6.62 -7.28
N ASN A 186 -11.09 -6.02 -8.31
CA ASN A 186 -11.85 -5.62 -9.48
C ASN A 186 -12.04 -6.80 -10.45
N LYS A 187 -12.85 -6.60 -11.51
CA LYS A 187 -13.13 -7.65 -12.49
C LYS A 187 -11.86 -8.16 -13.16
N THR A 188 -10.96 -7.28 -13.56
CA THR A 188 -9.71 -7.66 -14.26
C THR A 188 -8.81 -8.51 -13.35
N GLU A 189 -8.65 -8.12 -12.11
CA GLU A 189 -7.89 -8.87 -11.10
C GLU A 189 -8.50 -10.26 -10.86
N ALA A 190 -9.82 -10.32 -10.71
CA ALA A 190 -10.53 -11.58 -10.49
C ALA A 190 -10.36 -12.53 -11.69
N LEU A 191 -10.52 -12.05 -12.92
CA LEU A 191 -10.32 -12.85 -14.14
C LEU A 191 -8.88 -13.32 -14.29
N SER A 192 -7.92 -12.41 -14.05
CA SER A 192 -6.50 -12.74 -14.10
C SER A 192 -6.13 -13.82 -13.09
N PHE A 193 -6.60 -13.70 -11.86
CA PHE A 193 -6.30 -14.64 -10.78
C PHE A 193 -6.94 -16.02 -11.00
N THR A 194 -8.19 -16.05 -11.47
CA THR A 194 -8.91 -17.32 -11.70
C THR A 194 -8.56 -18.00 -13.03
N GLY A 195 -7.88 -17.30 -13.93
CA GLY A 195 -7.60 -17.77 -15.28
C GLY A 195 -8.87 -17.93 -16.16
N THR A 196 -9.95 -17.24 -15.78
CA THR A 196 -11.22 -17.29 -16.52
C THR A 196 -11.39 -16.06 -17.41
N ASN A 197 -12.20 -16.18 -18.47
CA ASN A 197 -12.48 -15.09 -19.40
C ASN A 197 -13.88 -14.47 -19.20
N THR A 198 -14.65 -14.97 -18.26
CA THR A 198 -16.05 -14.54 -17.98
C THR A 198 -16.34 -14.59 -16.49
#